data_84605bd6e2a1426ee097c825d92098db
#
_entry.id   84605bd6e2a1426ee097c825d92098db
#
_cell.length_a   1.000
_cell.length_b   1.000
_cell.length_c   1.000
_cell.angle_alpha   90.00
_cell.angle_beta   90.00
_cell.angle_gamma   90.00
#
_symmetry.space_group_name_H-M   'P 1'
#
loop_
_entity.id
_entity.type
_entity.pdbx_description
1 polymer ?
#
loop_
_entity_poly.entity_id
_entity_poly.type
_entity_poly.pdbx_seq_one_letter_code
_entity_poly.pdbx_strand_id
1 'polypeptide(L)'
;MTKSVILLAGIYFLLSFSASAQKMISVSDFGAIPNDTINDRNAIQQALNFCKTHHIKKLLIPAGKYMIREEKAVHLMNDIMDGKMGKNPQDIIFTPYYPYSKGLDFTGISHLEVEASGALFLVQGWMEPISLEHCNYITIRGLTIDHETVPHSEGEIINETEDYFDVTFSADFPVKNDMVMPRIMFWDLSKNRLLGETIYHPKKMS
;
A
#
# COMPACT_ATOMS: atom_id res chain seq x y z
N MET A 1 9.17 -65.76 56.03
CA MET A 1 8.12 -65.02 55.28
C MET A 1 8.56 -63.61 55.10
N THR A 2 9.19 -63.27 53.98
CA THR A 2 9.76 -61.97 53.65
C THR A 2 8.89 -61.37 52.55
N LYS A 3 8.18 -60.27 52.85
CA LYS A 3 7.36 -59.53 51.88
C LYS A 3 8.25 -58.53 51.11
N SER A 4 8.43 -58.75 49.82
CA SER A 4 9.11 -57.83 48.91
C SER A 4 8.14 -56.69 48.60
N VAL A 5 8.54 -55.46 48.92
CA VAL A 5 7.84 -54.19 48.50
C VAL A 5 8.46 -53.73 47.18
N ILE A 6 7.72 -53.84 46.12
CA ILE A 6 8.05 -53.26 44.78
C ILE A 6 7.75 -51.79 44.81
N LEU A 7 8.78 -50.94 44.79
CA LEU A 7 8.66 -49.50 44.68
C LEU A 7 8.56 -49.14 43.18
N LEU A 8 7.34 -48.80 42.72
CA LEU A 8 7.13 -48.28 41.37
C LEU A 8 7.51 -46.79 41.33
N ALA A 9 8.72 -46.53 40.83
CA ALA A 9 9.16 -45.17 40.54
C ALA A 9 8.52 -44.71 39.20
N GLY A 10 7.43 -43.95 39.28
CA GLY A 10 6.83 -43.29 38.12
C GLY A 10 7.74 -42.16 37.65
N ILE A 11 8.41 -42.35 36.53
CA ILE A 11 9.13 -41.26 35.84
C ILE A 11 8.08 -40.38 35.15
N TYR A 12 7.75 -39.26 35.78
CA TYR A 12 7.00 -38.18 35.11
C TYR A 12 7.96 -37.48 34.11
N PHE A 13 7.85 -37.86 32.85
CA PHE A 13 8.48 -37.14 31.74
C PHE A 13 7.68 -35.85 31.50
N LEU A 14 8.08 -34.77 32.17
CA LEU A 14 7.59 -33.45 31.91
C LEU A 14 8.06 -33.04 30.50
N LEU A 15 7.23 -33.26 29.50
CA LEU A 15 7.33 -32.64 28.19
C LEU A 15 7.16 -31.13 28.38
N SER A 16 8.29 -30.46 28.59
CA SER A 16 8.35 -29.01 28.52
C SER A 16 8.04 -28.59 27.06
N PHE A 17 6.79 -28.33 26.73
CA PHE A 17 6.42 -27.61 25.54
C PHE A 17 6.99 -26.19 25.71
N SER A 18 8.21 -25.98 25.25
CA SER A 18 8.73 -24.65 25.02
C SER A 18 7.88 -24.05 23.89
N ALA A 19 6.81 -23.36 24.23
CA ALA A 19 6.14 -22.46 23.31
C ALA A 19 7.19 -21.41 22.92
N SER A 20 7.86 -21.60 21.79
CA SER A 20 8.72 -20.59 21.21
C SER A 20 7.82 -19.39 20.94
N ALA A 21 7.85 -18.41 21.83
CA ALA A 21 7.16 -17.16 21.61
C ALA A 21 7.65 -16.61 20.27
N GLN A 22 6.76 -16.60 19.28
CA GLN A 22 7.11 -16.16 17.94
C GLN A 22 7.56 -14.71 18.06
N LYS A 23 8.84 -14.44 17.80
CA LYS A 23 9.42 -13.11 17.94
C LYS A 23 8.67 -12.14 17.05
N MET A 24 7.98 -11.19 17.67
CA MET A 24 7.31 -10.08 17.03
C MET A 24 8.13 -8.81 17.24
N ILE A 25 8.25 -7.99 16.22
CA ILE A 25 8.86 -6.66 16.30
C ILE A 25 7.85 -5.61 15.87
N SER A 26 8.07 -4.37 16.27
CA SER A 26 7.26 -3.22 15.88
C SER A 26 8.05 -2.28 14.97
N VAL A 27 7.37 -1.61 14.05
CA VAL A 27 7.98 -0.52 13.26
C VAL A 27 8.46 0.62 14.16
N SER A 28 7.86 0.78 15.34
CA SER A 28 8.30 1.76 16.34
C SER A 28 9.69 1.46 16.89
N ASP A 29 10.14 0.20 16.90
CA ASP A 29 11.50 -0.20 17.29
C ASP A 29 12.55 0.34 16.31
N PHE A 30 12.13 0.80 15.13
CA PHE A 30 12.95 1.37 14.06
C PHE A 30 12.75 2.87 13.88
N GLY A 31 11.95 3.49 14.74
CA GLY A 31 11.74 4.93 14.75
C GLY A 31 10.54 5.43 13.96
N ALA A 32 9.63 4.55 13.50
CA ALA A 32 8.35 4.99 12.96
C ALA A 32 7.44 5.50 14.09
N ILE A 33 6.89 6.69 13.93
CA ILE A 33 6.08 7.38 14.94
C ILE A 33 4.74 7.77 14.32
N PRO A 34 3.63 7.11 14.72
CA PRO A 34 2.32 7.45 14.16
C PRO A 34 1.87 8.86 14.57
N ASN A 35 1.09 9.49 13.70
CA ASN A 35 0.42 10.77 13.90
C ASN A 35 1.36 11.99 14.02
N ASP A 36 2.60 11.86 13.62
CA ASP A 36 3.47 13.01 13.37
C ASP A 36 3.46 13.39 11.86
N THR A 37 4.31 14.33 11.46
CA THR A 37 4.44 14.79 10.07
C THR A 37 5.74 14.31 9.42
N ILE A 38 6.48 13.44 10.11
CA ILE A 38 7.77 12.93 9.64
C ILE A 38 7.54 11.76 8.69
N ASN A 39 8.43 11.61 7.73
CA ASN A 39 8.38 10.51 6.78
C ASN A 39 8.82 9.19 7.43
N ASP A 40 7.89 8.29 7.63
CA ASP A 40 8.11 6.98 8.27
C ASP A 40 8.64 5.90 7.32
N ARG A 41 8.65 6.16 6.01
CA ARG A 41 8.98 5.16 4.98
C ARG A 41 10.28 4.41 5.30
N ASN A 42 11.35 5.14 5.65
CA ASN A 42 12.64 4.53 5.90
C ASN A 42 12.65 3.67 7.17
N ALA A 43 11.99 4.11 8.23
CA ALA A 43 11.88 3.35 9.47
C ALA A 43 11.11 2.03 9.25
N ILE A 44 9.97 2.08 8.55
CA ILE A 44 9.19 0.90 8.22
C ILE A 44 9.97 -0.03 7.28
N GLN A 45 10.69 0.50 6.29
CA GLN A 45 11.53 -0.30 5.41
C GLN A 45 12.68 -1.00 6.15
N GLN A 46 13.28 -0.34 7.14
CA GLN A 46 14.29 -0.97 7.99
C GLN A 46 13.70 -2.13 8.81
N ALA A 47 12.49 -1.97 9.34
CA ALA A 47 11.79 -3.06 10.03
C ALA A 47 11.54 -4.25 9.09
N LEU A 48 11.10 -4.02 7.86
CA LEU A 48 10.91 -5.05 6.82
C LEU A 48 12.22 -5.76 6.48
N ASN A 49 13.30 -5.02 6.28
CA ASN A 49 14.62 -5.56 6.01
C ASN A 49 15.13 -6.40 7.19
N PHE A 50 14.86 -5.96 8.42
CA PHE A 50 15.17 -6.73 9.62
C PHE A 50 14.36 -8.03 9.69
N CYS A 51 13.05 -7.98 9.37
CA CYS A 51 12.24 -9.18 9.27
C CYS A 51 12.83 -10.18 8.28
N LYS A 52 13.24 -9.71 7.10
CA LYS A 52 13.85 -10.53 6.06
C LYS A 52 15.14 -11.21 6.54
N THR A 53 16.07 -10.44 7.10
CA THR A 53 17.40 -10.93 7.48
C THR A 53 17.39 -11.82 8.72
N HIS A 54 16.45 -11.60 9.64
CA HIS A 54 16.36 -12.35 10.91
C HIS A 54 15.21 -13.36 10.93
N HIS A 55 14.55 -13.58 9.78
CA HIS A 55 13.43 -14.51 9.65
C HIS A 55 12.32 -14.27 10.68
N ILE A 56 12.03 -12.99 10.97
CA ILE A 56 10.93 -12.59 11.84
C ILE A 56 9.61 -12.87 11.11
N LYS A 57 8.66 -13.46 11.81
CA LYS A 57 7.39 -13.88 11.21
C LYS A 57 6.23 -12.95 11.52
N LYS A 58 6.40 -12.01 12.45
CA LYS A 58 5.38 -11.05 12.83
C LYS A 58 5.95 -9.64 12.93
N LEU A 59 5.35 -8.71 12.20
CA LEU A 59 5.62 -7.28 12.25
C LEU A 59 4.35 -6.56 12.70
N LEU A 60 4.46 -5.76 13.74
CA LEU A 60 3.40 -4.89 14.21
C LEU A 60 3.59 -3.47 13.64
N ILE A 61 2.54 -2.93 13.08
CA ILE A 61 2.41 -1.50 12.73
C ILE A 61 1.29 -0.96 13.63
N PRO A 62 1.61 -0.23 14.71
CA PRO A 62 0.60 0.31 15.61
C PRO A 62 -0.42 1.20 14.91
N ALA A 63 -1.61 1.32 15.49
CA ALA A 63 -2.66 2.19 14.97
C ALA A 63 -2.19 3.64 14.88
N GLY A 64 -2.61 4.35 13.83
CA GLY A 64 -2.32 5.75 13.59
C GLY A 64 -1.88 6.03 12.15
N LYS A 65 -1.64 7.30 11.85
CA LYS A 65 -1.28 7.76 10.51
C LYS A 65 0.24 7.83 10.37
N TYR A 66 0.77 7.21 9.32
CA TYR A 66 2.18 7.19 8.94
C TYR A 66 2.36 7.88 7.59
N MET A 67 3.34 8.75 7.48
CA MET A 67 3.65 9.46 6.24
C MET A 67 4.60 8.60 5.39
N ILE A 68 4.18 8.24 4.18
CA ILE A 68 4.99 7.45 3.24
C ILE A 68 5.35 8.34 2.05
N ARG A 69 6.59 8.82 2.03
CA ARG A 69 7.07 9.75 1.02
C ARG A 69 8.34 9.24 0.33
N GLU A 70 8.37 9.35 -0.97
CA GLU A 70 9.55 9.11 -1.81
C GLU A 70 9.73 10.30 -2.76
N GLU A 71 10.90 10.92 -2.73
CA GLU A 71 11.14 12.17 -3.47
C GLU A 71 10.95 12.02 -4.98
N LYS A 72 11.36 10.89 -5.56
CA LYS A 72 11.15 10.63 -6.99
C LYS A 72 9.65 10.55 -7.34
N ALA A 73 8.83 10.01 -6.46
CA ALA A 73 7.39 9.93 -6.64
C ALA A 73 6.72 11.30 -6.53
N VAL A 74 7.22 12.16 -5.64
CA VAL A 74 6.78 13.55 -5.54
C VAL A 74 7.20 14.34 -6.78
N HIS A 75 8.41 14.14 -7.28
CA HIS A 75 8.87 14.76 -8.53
C HIS A 75 8.03 14.31 -9.71
N LEU A 76 7.74 13.02 -9.85
CA LEU A 76 6.87 12.50 -10.90
C LEU A 76 5.49 13.18 -10.87
N MET A 77 4.86 13.21 -9.70
CA MET A 77 3.56 13.88 -9.51
C MET A 77 3.62 15.35 -9.95
N ASN A 78 4.63 16.10 -9.49
CA ASN A 78 4.77 17.51 -9.82
C ASN A 78 5.03 17.72 -11.32
N ASP A 79 5.88 16.91 -11.94
CA ASP A 79 6.20 17.03 -13.36
C ASP A 79 4.98 16.77 -14.25
N ILE A 80 4.12 15.84 -13.84
CA ILE A 80 2.84 15.59 -14.51
C ILE A 80 1.91 16.78 -14.30
N MET A 81 1.70 17.20 -13.05
CA MET A 81 0.81 18.31 -12.71
C MET A 81 1.25 19.65 -13.30
N ASP A 82 2.54 19.83 -13.55
CA ASP A 82 3.11 21.01 -14.23
C ASP A 82 3.12 20.90 -15.77
N GLY A 83 2.63 19.77 -16.32
CA GLY A 83 2.56 19.55 -17.77
C GLY A 83 3.91 19.25 -18.43
N LYS A 84 4.97 19.02 -17.65
CA LYS A 84 6.33 18.75 -18.18
C LYS A 84 6.43 17.43 -18.93
N MET A 85 5.51 16.50 -18.67
CA MET A 85 5.45 15.21 -19.37
C MET A 85 4.55 15.23 -20.61
N GLY A 86 4.18 16.44 -21.08
CA GLY A 86 3.33 16.62 -22.26
C GLY A 86 1.84 16.54 -21.95
N LYS A 87 1.03 16.48 -23.01
CA LYS A 87 -0.43 16.54 -22.89
C LYS A 87 -1.06 15.21 -22.48
N ASN A 88 -0.38 14.11 -22.72
CA ASN A 88 -0.87 12.74 -22.49
C ASN A 88 0.12 11.96 -21.62
N PRO A 89 0.38 12.35 -20.37
CA PRO A 89 1.32 11.66 -19.50
C PRO A 89 0.92 10.19 -19.24
N GLN A 90 -0.39 9.90 -19.31
CA GLN A 90 -0.92 8.55 -19.17
C GLN A 90 -0.34 7.55 -20.17
N ASP A 91 -0.02 7.98 -21.40
CA ASP A 91 0.59 7.10 -22.41
C ASP A 91 2.01 6.64 -22.02
N ILE A 92 2.62 7.37 -21.07
CA ILE A 92 3.95 7.09 -20.54
C ILE A 92 3.85 6.30 -19.25
N ILE A 93 3.06 6.80 -18.28
CA ILE A 93 3.06 6.29 -16.91
C ILE A 93 2.18 5.05 -16.72
N PHE A 94 1.10 4.88 -17.50
CA PHE A 94 0.23 3.71 -17.38
C PHE A 94 0.67 2.55 -18.30
N THR A 95 1.96 2.41 -18.47
CA THR A 95 2.53 1.27 -19.17
C THR A 95 2.99 0.20 -18.17
N PRO A 96 2.96 -1.09 -18.52
CA PRO A 96 3.38 -2.17 -17.63
C PRO A 96 4.86 -2.10 -17.22
N TYR A 97 5.65 -1.28 -17.90
CA TYR A 97 7.10 -1.19 -17.73
C TYR A 97 7.55 0.14 -17.12
N TYR A 98 6.61 1.01 -16.74
CA TYR A 98 7.00 2.27 -16.10
C TYR A 98 7.62 2.00 -14.73
N PRO A 99 8.84 2.50 -14.46
CA PRO A 99 9.58 2.18 -13.24
C PRO A 99 9.11 3.06 -12.08
N TYR A 100 7.93 2.80 -11.56
CA TYR A 100 7.46 3.50 -10.37
C TYR A 100 8.40 3.33 -9.19
N SER A 101 8.52 4.37 -8.38
CA SER A 101 9.14 4.26 -7.07
C SER A 101 8.29 3.36 -6.17
N LYS A 102 8.96 2.56 -5.35
CA LYS A 102 8.33 1.72 -4.34
C LYS A 102 8.22 2.46 -3.01
N GLY A 103 7.06 2.53 -2.45
CA GLY A 103 6.84 3.02 -1.10
C GLY A 103 7.51 2.07 -0.10
N LEU A 104 6.97 0.88 0.04
CA LEU A 104 7.55 -0.20 0.85
C LEU A 104 7.84 -1.40 -0.03
N ASP A 105 9.07 -1.86 0.00
CA ASP A 105 9.54 -3.00 -0.80
C ASP A 105 9.64 -4.26 0.05
N PHE A 106 8.79 -5.23 -0.22
CA PHE A 106 8.77 -6.55 0.41
C PHE A 106 9.58 -7.59 -0.38
N THR A 107 10.27 -7.19 -1.43
CA THR A 107 10.95 -8.12 -2.34
C THR A 107 11.75 -9.21 -1.61
N GLY A 108 11.41 -10.46 -1.90
CA GLY A 108 12.08 -11.65 -1.36
C GLY A 108 11.81 -11.92 0.12
N ILE A 109 10.80 -11.29 0.72
CA ILE A 109 10.34 -11.63 2.07
C ILE A 109 9.42 -12.85 1.98
N SER A 110 9.53 -13.74 2.94
CA SER A 110 8.69 -14.95 3.02
C SER A 110 8.22 -15.21 4.44
N HIS A 111 7.01 -15.76 4.58
CA HIS A 111 6.41 -16.14 5.85
C HIS A 111 6.31 -14.98 6.86
N LEU A 112 5.85 -13.82 6.42
CA LEU A 112 5.65 -12.63 7.25
C LEU A 112 4.16 -12.30 7.39
N GLU A 113 3.70 -12.18 8.63
CA GLU A 113 2.41 -11.61 9.00
C GLU A 113 2.64 -10.17 9.48
N VAL A 114 1.99 -9.22 8.82
CA VAL A 114 1.97 -7.80 9.19
C VAL A 114 0.62 -7.49 9.81
N GLU A 115 0.63 -7.17 11.10
CA GLU A 115 -0.56 -6.71 11.81
C GLU A 115 -0.55 -5.19 11.88
N ALA A 116 -1.52 -4.56 11.22
CA ALA A 116 -1.60 -3.12 11.01
C ALA A 116 -3.01 -2.56 11.29
N SER A 117 -3.75 -3.22 12.19
CA SER A 117 -5.12 -2.80 12.51
C SER A 117 -5.19 -1.37 13.01
N GLY A 118 -5.91 -0.52 12.25
CA GLY A 118 -6.03 0.91 12.51
C GLY A 118 -4.84 1.75 12.07
N ALA A 119 -3.87 1.18 11.36
CA ALA A 119 -2.82 1.95 10.71
C ALA A 119 -3.29 2.51 9.36
N LEU A 120 -2.96 3.77 9.10
CA LEU A 120 -3.17 4.45 7.84
C LEU A 120 -1.83 4.88 7.26
N PHE A 121 -1.50 4.42 6.07
CA PHE A 121 -0.41 4.96 5.28
C PHE A 121 -0.93 6.10 4.39
N LEU A 122 -0.49 7.33 4.68
CA LEU A 122 -0.76 8.47 3.81
C LEU A 122 0.41 8.64 2.85
N VAL A 123 0.17 8.30 1.59
CA VAL A 123 1.18 8.28 0.53
C VAL A 123 1.33 9.65 -0.10
N GLN A 124 2.55 10.17 -0.12
CA GLN A 124 2.90 11.44 -0.73
C GLN A 124 3.70 11.21 -2.01
N GLY A 125 3.16 11.71 -3.12
CA GLY A 125 3.67 11.45 -4.48
C GLY A 125 3.09 10.18 -5.10
N TRP A 126 3.34 9.98 -6.39
CA TRP A 126 2.78 8.85 -7.14
C TRP A 126 3.78 7.72 -7.25
N MET A 127 3.50 6.65 -6.51
CA MET A 127 4.35 5.46 -6.38
C MET A 127 3.51 4.21 -6.18
N GLU A 128 4.15 3.06 -6.25
CA GLU A 128 3.58 1.81 -5.71
C GLU A 128 3.66 1.86 -4.17
N PRO A 129 2.56 1.97 -3.44
CA PRO A 129 2.62 2.05 -1.98
C PRO A 129 3.27 0.84 -1.33
N ILE A 130 2.99 -0.35 -1.87
CA ILE A 130 3.56 -1.64 -1.46
C ILE A 130 3.91 -2.45 -2.69
N SER A 131 5.15 -2.93 -2.77
CA SER A 131 5.62 -3.84 -3.81
C SER A 131 5.93 -5.22 -3.23
N LEU A 132 5.37 -6.26 -3.85
CA LEU A 132 5.48 -7.66 -3.43
C LEU A 132 6.09 -8.48 -4.58
N GLU A 133 7.42 -8.54 -4.67
CA GLU A 133 8.12 -9.29 -5.70
C GLU A 133 8.85 -10.49 -5.08
N HIS A 134 8.76 -11.65 -5.70
CA HIS A 134 9.40 -12.88 -5.22
C HIS A 134 9.10 -13.20 -3.76
N CYS A 135 7.88 -12.89 -3.31
CA CYS A 135 7.38 -13.12 -1.96
C CYS A 135 6.61 -14.44 -1.87
N ASN A 136 6.60 -15.05 -0.68
CA ASN A 136 5.77 -16.21 -0.39
C ASN A 136 5.15 -16.09 1.00
N TYR A 137 3.87 -16.41 1.13
CA TYR A 137 3.17 -16.43 2.41
C TYR A 137 3.25 -15.11 3.16
N ILE A 138 2.94 -14.00 2.48
CA ILE A 138 2.79 -12.69 3.09
C ILE A 138 1.32 -12.46 3.42
N THR A 139 1.06 -12.02 4.64
CA THR A 139 -0.26 -11.60 5.09
C THR A 139 -0.16 -10.19 5.65
N ILE A 140 -0.96 -9.27 5.15
CA ILE A 140 -1.09 -7.90 5.69
C ILE A 140 -2.54 -7.72 6.12
N ARG A 141 -2.76 -7.34 7.38
CA ARG A 141 -4.10 -7.20 7.95
C ARG A 141 -4.34 -5.81 8.51
N GLY A 142 -5.52 -5.28 8.25
CA GLY A 142 -6.03 -4.06 8.90
C GLY A 142 -5.36 -2.77 8.50
N LEU A 143 -4.50 -2.79 7.44
CA LEU A 143 -3.87 -1.60 6.89
C LEU A 143 -4.84 -0.85 5.98
N THR A 144 -4.92 0.45 6.15
CA THR A 144 -5.52 1.38 5.19
C THR A 144 -4.40 2.11 4.43
N ILE A 145 -4.58 2.29 3.13
CA ILE A 145 -3.67 3.08 2.29
C ILE A 145 -4.50 4.17 1.64
N ASP A 146 -4.02 5.41 1.73
CA ASP A 146 -4.63 6.57 1.09
C ASP A 146 -3.54 7.45 0.49
N HIS A 147 -3.91 8.31 -0.45
CA HIS A 147 -3.01 9.24 -1.10
C HIS A 147 -3.34 10.67 -0.68
N GLU A 148 -2.32 11.47 -0.39
CA GLU A 148 -2.49 12.91 -0.15
C GLU A 148 -2.98 13.62 -1.43
N THR A 149 -2.47 13.17 -2.59
CA THR A 149 -2.95 13.58 -3.91
C THR A 149 -3.11 12.32 -4.74
N VAL A 150 -4.35 11.96 -5.03
CA VAL A 150 -4.66 10.74 -5.80
C VAL A 150 -4.16 10.86 -7.25
N PRO A 151 -3.68 9.75 -7.87
CA PRO A 151 -3.18 9.77 -9.24
C PRO A 151 -4.28 9.67 -10.31
N HIS A 152 -5.47 10.17 -10.00
CA HIS A 152 -6.61 10.18 -10.92
C HIS A 152 -7.53 11.35 -10.59
N SER A 153 -8.42 11.67 -11.51
CA SER A 153 -9.49 12.64 -11.28
C SER A 153 -10.84 11.94 -11.40
N GLU A 154 -11.76 12.27 -10.51
CA GLU A 154 -13.15 11.79 -10.55
C GLU A 154 -14.10 12.96 -10.70
N GLY A 155 -15.15 12.78 -11.49
CA GLY A 155 -16.14 13.79 -11.71
C GLY A 155 -17.50 13.20 -12.07
N GLU A 156 -18.52 14.02 -11.91
CA GLU A 156 -19.90 13.70 -12.28
C GLU A 156 -20.20 14.26 -13.67
N ILE A 157 -20.71 13.41 -14.56
CA ILE A 157 -21.22 13.85 -15.86
C ILE A 157 -22.56 14.54 -15.63
N ILE A 158 -22.60 15.86 -15.89
CA ILE A 158 -23.79 16.68 -15.69
C ILE A 158 -24.59 16.91 -16.98
N ASN A 159 -23.96 16.68 -18.13
CA ASN A 159 -24.61 16.77 -19.43
C ASN A 159 -23.86 15.86 -20.42
N GLU A 160 -24.62 15.24 -21.35
CA GLU A 160 -24.09 14.36 -22.38
C GLU A 160 -24.78 14.64 -23.72
N THR A 161 -23.98 14.71 -24.79
CA THR A 161 -24.43 14.82 -26.17
C THR A 161 -23.76 13.77 -27.03
N GLU A 162 -24.03 13.69 -28.31
CA GLU A 162 -23.35 12.80 -29.24
C GLU A 162 -21.85 13.13 -29.41
N ASP A 163 -21.47 14.39 -29.18
CA ASP A 163 -20.12 14.88 -29.47
C ASP A 163 -19.28 15.16 -28.23
N TYR A 164 -19.89 15.43 -27.06
CA TYR A 164 -19.20 15.79 -25.82
C TYR A 164 -20.05 15.50 -24.59
N PHE A 165 -19.40 15.52 -23.43
CA PHE A 165 -20.03 15.52 -22.12
C PHE A 165 -19.39 16.57 -21.22
N ASP A 166 -20.22 17.19 -20.36
CA ASP A 166 -19.78 18.14 -19.35
C ASP A 166 -19.56 17.39 -18.05
N VAL A 167 -18.42 17.63 -17.38
CA VAL A 167 -18.05 16.97 -16.13
C VAL A 167 -17.79 18.01 -15.06
N THR A 168 -18.36 17.81 -13.90
CA THR A 168 -18.02 18.56 -12.68
C THR A 168 -17.07 17.73 -11.84
N PHE A 169 -15.88 18.26 -11.52
CA PHE A 169 -14.90 17.61 -10.66
C PHE A 169 -15.02 18.07 -9.23
N SER A 170 -14.87 17.14 -8.27
CA SER A 170 -14.72 17.49 -6.87
C SER A 170 -13.37 18.18 -6.63
N ALA A 171 -13.35 19.09 -5.66
CA ALA A 171 -12.13 19.79 -5.25
C ALA A 171 -11.05 18.86 -4.65
N ASP A 172 -11.44 17.65 -4.26
CA ASP A 172 -10.53 16.64 -3.69
C ASP A 172 -9.66 15.95 -4.75
N PHE A 173 -10.01 16.11 -6.04
CA PHE A 173 -9.28 15.47 -7.14
C PHE A 173 -8.40 16.47 -7.90
N PRO A 174 -7.22 16.05 -8.36
CA PRO A 174 -6.31 16.96 -9.04
C PRO A 174 -6.83 17.31 -10.44
N VAL A 175 -7.15 18.59 -10.63
CA VAL A 175 -7.41 19.20 -11.94
C VAL A 175 -6.59 20.47 -11.98
N LYS A 176 -5.65 20.59 -12.91
CA LYS A 176 -4.77 21.74 -13.03
C LYS A 176 -4.51 22.06 -14.52
N ASN A 177 -4.63 23.31 -14.90
CA ASN A 177 -4.30 23.79 -16.24
C ASN A 177 -4.97 23.02 -17.38
N ASP A 178 -6.25 22.74 -17.27
CA ASP A 178 -7.02 21.91 -18.21
C ASP A 178 -6.51 20.46 -18.35
N MET A 179 -5.64 20.05 -17.44
CA MET A 179 -5.21 18.66 -17.33
C MET A 179 -6.11 17.94 -16.35
N VAL A 180 -6.83 16.98 -16.87
CA VAL A 180 -7.54 15.96 -16.10
C VAL A 180 -6.68 14.72 -16.14
N MET A 181 -6.49 14.06 -15.01
CA MET A 181 -5.84 12.75 -14.97
C MET A 181 -6.88 11.69 -15.38
N PRO A 182 -7.02 11.41 -16.68
CA PRO A 182 -8.15 10.64 -17.14
C PRO A 182 -7.80 9.16 -17.19
N ARG A 183 -8.27 8.46 -16.21
CA ARG A 183 -8.66 7.08 -16.44
C ARG A 183 -10.17 7.04 -16.26
N ILE A 184 -10.92 7.17 -17.35
CA ILE A 184 -12.37 7.06 -17.27
C ILE A 184 -12.72 5.59 -17.25
N MET A 185 -13.12 5.12 -16.09
CA MET A 185 -13.78 3.83 -15.93
C MET A 185 -15.28 4.07 -15.99
N PHE A 186 -15.92 3.57 -17.04
CA PHE A 186 -17.37 3.59 -17.13
C PHE A 186 -17.95 2.45 -16.32
N TRP A 187 -18.59 2.76 -15.21
CA TRP A 187 -19.28 1.80 -14.38
C TRP A 187 -20.79 1.91 -14.60
N ASP A 188 -21.41 0.85 -15.06
CA ASP A 188 -22.86 0.74 -15.10
C ASP A 188 -23.39 0.39 -13.71
N LEU A 189 -23.82 1.40 -12.97
CA LEU A 189 -24.36 1.23 -11.61
C LEU A 189 -25.62 0.35 -11.60
N SER A 190 -26.41 0.37 -12.69
CA SER A 190 -27.65 -0.40 -12.79
C SER A 190 -27.38 -1.91 -12.92
N LYS A 191 -26.26 -2.28 -13.50
CA LYS A 191 -25.83 -3.68 -13.74
C LYS A 191 -24.68 -4.09 -12.87
N ASN A 192 -24.15 -3.18 -12.04
CA ASN A 192 -23.01 -3.38 -11.18
C ASN A 192 -21.81 -4.01 -11.94
N ARG A 193 -21.49 -3.47 -13.10
CA ARG A 193 -20.39 -3.96 -13.95
C ARG A 193 -19.62 -2.82 -14.61
N LEU A 194 -18.33 -3.08 -14.82
CA LEU A 194 -17.49 -2.22 -15.63
C LEU A 194 -17.92 -2.34 -17.09
N LEU A 195 -18.27 -1.22 -17.74
CA LEU A 195 -18.65 -1.17 -19.16
C LEU A 195 -17.44 -1.10 -20.09
N GLY A 196 -16.34 -0.58 -19.60
CA GLY A 196 -15.11 -0.41 -20.34
C GLY A 196 -14.16 0.54 -19.65
N GLU A 197 -12.94 0.50 -20.08
CA GLU A 197 -11.91 1.45 -19.69
C GLU A 197 -11.48 2.19 -20.96
N THR A 198 -11.63 3.50 -20.95
CA THR A 198 -11.19 4.32 -22.07
C THR A 198 -10.19 5.34 -21.56
N ILE A 199 -9.01 5.35 -22.15
CA ILE A 199 -8.07 6.46 -22.00
C ILE A 199 -8.62 7.58 -22.86
N TYR A 200 -9.15 8.62 -22.20
CA TYR A 200 -9.72 9.76 -22.92
C TYR A 200 -8.58 10.71 -23.31
N HIS A 201 -8.50 10.99 -24.60
CA HIS A 201 -7.66 12.05 -25.13
C HIS A 201 -8.55 13.29 -25.36
N PRO A 202 -8.51 14.30 -24.48
CA PRO A 202 -9.34 15.48 -24.68
C PRO A 202 -8.94 16.19 -25.98
N LYS A 203 -9.80 16.10 -26.98
CA LYS A 203 -9.67 16.86 -28.23
C LYS A 203 -10.07 18.32 -28.06
N LYS A 204 -9.80 19.03 -27.05
CA LYS A 204 -10.19 20.37 -26.60
C LYS A 204 -11.30 20.34 -25.56
N MET A 205 -10.95 20.79 -24.39
CA MET A 205 -11.91 21.47 -23.54
C MET A 205 -12.08 22.90 -24.09
N SER A 206 -13.28 23.26 -24.47
CA SER A 206 -13.65 24.60 -24.90
C SER A 206 -13.94 25.45 -23.67
#